data_59365b8b7e0047f337688a8c5f9dc6f1
#
_entry.id   59365b8b7e0047f337688a8c5f9dc6f1
#
_cell.length_a   1.000
_cell.length_b   1.000
_cell.length_c   1.000
_cell.angle_alpha   90.00
_cell.angle_beta   90.00
_cell.angle_gamma   90.00
#
_symmetry.space_group_name_H-M   'P 1'
#
loop_
_entity.id
_entity.type
_entity.pdbx_description
1 polymer ?
#
loop_
_entity_poly.entity_id
_entity_poly.type
_entity_poly.pdbx_seq_one_letter_code
_entity_poly.pdbx_strand_id
1 'polypeptide(L)'
;DVPVMADSSYSVLNRSDFYVEDALINKGRGRNVGIDITLERFLNKGLYYMISGSLFDSRYRGGDGKWYNTKFNRNYVINGLVGKEWMVGRNKQNILSVNLKLTLQGGDRYSPINVEATMNHPDKEVQYDETRAFSKQYSPMLIGNYTVSYRINKKKVSHEFAVKGLNFTGAKEHYGHEYNVKTGKIDVSDGSTILTNVSYKLEF
;
A
#
# COMPACT_ATOMS: atom_id res chain seq x y z
N ASP A 1 12.32 0.14 22.68
CA ASP A 1 13.64 0.29 22.03
C ASP A 1 13.55 -0.26 20.62
N VAL A 2 14.23 0.40 19.68
CA VAL A 2 14.25 0.05 18.26
C VAL A 2 15.69 -0.31 17.88
N PRO A 3 15.93 -1.43 17.16
CA PRO A 3 17.25 -1.75 16.65
C PRO A 3 17.68 -0.76 15.57
N VAL A 4 18.85 -0.15 15.77
CA VAL A 4 19.47 0.84 14.88
C VAL A 4 20.97 0.57 14.77
N MET A 5 21.58 1.01 13.68
CA MET A 5 23.03 1.01 13.56
C MET A 5 23.61 2.20 14.36
N ALA A 6 24.72 1.99 15.05
CA ALA A 6 25.39 3.05 15.80
C ALA A 6 25.76 4.22 14.88
N ASP A 7 25.60 5.46 15.40
CA ASP A 7 25.97 6.70 14.73
C ASP A 7 25.41 6.89 13.30
N SER A 8 24.26 6.26 13.02
CA SER A 8 23.63 6.24 11.70
C SER A 8 22.11 6.46 11.79
N SER A 9 21.52 6.88 10.66
CA SER A 9 20.08 6.90 10.45
C SER A 9 19.46 5.50 10.26
N TYR A 10 20.25 4.47 9.99
CA TYR A 10 19.78 3.14 9.66
C TYR A 10 18.97 2.49 10.78
N SER A 11 17.83 1.95 10.44
CA SER A 11 16.97 1.16 11.33
C SER A 11 16.26 0.04 10.58
N VAL A 12 16.13 -1.12 11.21
CA VAL A 12 15.36 -2.27 10.67
C VAL A 12 13.89 -1.98 10.47
N LEU A 13 13.33 -0.96 11.13
CA LEU A 13 11.93 -0.54 10.92
C LEU A 13 11.60 -0.18 9.45
N ASN A 14 12.60 0.16 8.67
CA ASN A 14 12.44 0.60 7.29
C ASN A 14 12.78 -0.49 6.26
N ARG A 15 13.13 -1.69 6.73
CA ARG A 15 13.47 -2.85 5.90
C ARG A 15 12.29 -3.78 5.76
N SER A 16 12.24 -4.46 4.63
CA SER A 16 11.27 -5.54 4.35
C SER A 16 11.92 -6.92 4.40
N ASP A 17 13.25 -6.97 4.62
CA ASP A 17 14.02 -8.20 4.56
C ASP A 17 13.90 -8.98 5.88
N PHE A 18 13.82 -10.31 5.78
CA PHE A 18 13.77 -11.20 6.95
C PHE A 18 15.13 -11.36 7.63
N TYR A 19 16.21 -11.04 6.92
CA TYR A 19 17.57 -11.19 7.41
C TYR A 19 18.26 -9.84 7.48
N VAL A 20 18.88 -9.54 8.62
CA VAL A 20 19.68 -8.34 8.85
C VAL A 20 21.03 -8.80 9.39
N GLU A 21 22.07 -8.61 8.59
CA GLU A 21 23.46 -9.00 8.95
C GLU A 21 24.20 -7.85 9.67
N ASP A 22 23.60 -6.68 9.75
CA ASP A 22 24.22 -5.50 10.33
C ASP A 22 24.34 -5.59 11.85
N ALA A 23 25.44 -5.03 12.41
CA ALA A 23 25.62 -4.89 13.84
C ALA A 23 24.68 -3.80 14.38
N LEU A 24 23.64 -4.21 15.08
CA LEU A 24 22.61 -3.33 15.61
C LEU A 24 22.71 -3.13 17.11
N ILE A 25 22.28 -1.95 17.57
CA ILE A 25 22.15 -1.59 18.99
C ILE A 25 20.70 -1.19 19.30
N ASN A 26 20.21 -1.51 20.49
CA ASN A 26 18.84 -1.20 20.92
C ASN A 26 18.75 0.20 21.57
N LYS A 27 19.20 1.23 20.85
CA LYS A 27 19.16 2.64 21.31
C LYS A 27 18.15 3.50 20.57
N GLY A 28 17.57 2.98 19.48
CA GLY A 28 16.55 3.69 18.73
C GLY A 28 15.23 3.78 19.49
N ARG A 29 14.39 4.71 19.08
CA ARG A 29 13.03 4.90 19.59
C ARG A 29 12.07 5.07 18.42
N GLY A 30 10.83 4.61 18.56
CA GLY A 30 9.75 4.83 17.59
C GLY A 30 8.65 5.70 18.21
N ARG A 31 8.00 6.51 17.37
CA ARG A 31 6.81 7.28 17.75
C ARG A 31 5.82 7.26 16.60
N ASN A 32 4.60 6.77 16.88
CA ASN A 32 3.47 6.83 15.96
C ASN A 32 2.34 7.58 16.66
N VAL A 33 1.81 8.60 16.01
CA VAL A 33 0.66 9.38 16.47
C VAL A 33 -0.29 9.56 15.31
N GLY A 34 -1.57 9.36 15.54
CA GLY A 34 -2.57 9.47 14.48
C GLY A 34 -3.99 9.51 14.99
N ILE A 35 -4.92 9.73 14.07
CA ILE A 35 -6.36 9.73 14.28
C ILE A 35 -6.98 8.86 13.18
N ASP A 36 -7.83 7.93 13.60
CA ASP A 36 -8.62 7.08 12.71
C ASP A 36 -10.10 7.41 12.85
N ILE A 37 -10.78 7.52 11.72
CA ILE A 37 -12.23 7.75 11.65
C ILE A 37 -12.82 6.69 10.73
N THR A 38 -13.90 6.03 11.17
CA THR A 38 -14.65 5.07 10.35
C THR A 38 -16.12 5.41 10.40
N LEU A 39 -16.73 5.46 9.22
CA LEU A 39 -18.18 5.53 9.00
C LEU A 39 -18.62 4.28 8.26
N GLU A 40 -19.58 3.56 8.83
CA GLU A 40 -20.08 2.32 8.25
C GLU A 40 -21.61 2.33 8.18
N ARG A 41 -22.14 1.80 7.07
CA ARG A 41 -23.53 1.43 6.92
C ARG A 41 -23.62 -0.03 6.54
N PHE A 42 -24.20 -0.84 7.43
CA PHE A 42 -24.49 -2.24 7.16
C PHE A 42 -25.53 -2.41 6.06
N LEU A 43 -25.58 -3.59 5.48
CA LEU A 43 -26.48 -3.94 4.39
C LEU A 43 -27.95 -3.58 4.76
N ASN A 44 -28.50 -2.62 4.05
CA ASN A 44 -29.88 -2.18 4.18
C ASN A 44 -30.46 -1.91 2.80
N LYS A 45 -31.57 -2.57 2.46
CA LYS A 45 -32.21 -2.48 1.13
C LYS A 45 -31.20 -2.73 -0.02
N GLY A 46 -30.29 -3.69 0.22
CA GLY A 46 -29.26 -4.09 -0.72
C GLY A 46 -28.08 -3.11 -0.87
N LEU A 47 -27.97 -2.05 -0.08
CA LEU A 47 -26.85 -1.10 -0.09
C LEU A 47 -26.06 -1.19 1.21
N TYR A 48 -24.73 -1.22 1.11
CA TYR A 48 -23.81 -1.05 2.22
C TYR A 48 -22.59 -0.23 1.79
N TYR A 49 -21.98 0.45 2.72
CA TYR A 49 -20.73 1.17 2.49
C TYR A 49 -19.92 1.31 3.76
N MET A 50 -18.62 1.49 3.59
CA MET A 50 -17.68 1.84 4.65
C MET A 50 -16.70 2.87 4.10
N ILE A 51 -16.47 3.91 4.89
CA ILE A 51 -15.42 4.90 4.63
C ILE A 51 -14.56 4.95 5.88
N SER A 52 -13.26 4.71 5.73
CA SER A 52 -12.29 4.89 6.82
C SER A 52 -11.18 5.82 6.39
N GLY A 53 -10.74 6.66 7.29
CA GLY A 53 -9.63 7.59 7.07
C GLY A 53 -8.69 7.56 8.27
N SER A 54 -7.40 7.46 7.99
CA SER A 54 -6.30 7.53 8.96
C SER A 54 -5.41 8.71 8.59
N LEU A 55 -5.14 9.58 9.55
CA LEU A 55 -4.10 10.61 9.47
C LEU A 55 -3.06 10.31 10.52
N PHE A 56 -1.79 10.17 10.15
CA PHE A 56 -0.75 9.76 11.08
C PHE A 56 0.63 10.34 10.76
N ASP A 57 1.46 10.41 11.78
CA ASP A 57 2.90 10.72 11.71
C ASP A 57 3.68 9.58 12.37
N SER A 58 4.56 8.96 11.61
CA SER A 58 5.38 7.82 12.03
C SER A 58 6.86 8.17 11.93
N ARG A 59 7.54 8.23 13.07
CA ARG A 59 8.97 8.61 13.15
C ARG A 59 9.77 7.65 13.99
N TYR A 60 11.05 7.61 13.73
CA TYR A 60 12.02 6.90 14.57
C TYR A 60 13.25 7.76 14.85
N ARG A 61 13.94 7.44 15.93
CA ARG A 61 15.23 8.03 16.29
C ARG A 61 16.32 7.05 15.92
N GLY A 62 17.24 7.48 15.06
CA GLY A 62 18.42 6.70 14.64
C GLY A 62 19.46 6.54 15.73
N GLY A 63 20.51 5.75 15.45
CA GLY A 63 21.65 5.60 16.34
C GLY A 63 22.48 6.88 16.50
N ASP A 64 22.41 7.79 15.54
CA ASP A 64 22.98 9.13 15.59
C ASP A 64 22.17 10.11 16.47
N GLY A 65 21.09 9.65 17.07
CA GLY A 65 20.25 10.42 17.98
C GLY A 65 19.26 11.37 17.31
N LYS A 66 19.20 11.45 15.98
CA LYS A 66 18.26 12.32 15.24
C LYS A 66 16.95 11.63 14.95
N TRP A 67 15.88 12.43 14.76
CA TRP A 67 14.56 11.94 14.39
C TRP A 67 14.36 11.97 12.87
N TYR A 68 13.91 10.85 12.31
CA TYR A 68 13.61 10.65 10.90
C TYR A 68 12.18 10.18 10.71
N ASN A 69 11.62 10.37 9.54
CA ASN A 69 10.40 9.67 9.17
C ASN A 69 10.71 8.18 8.99
N THR A 70 9.74 7.30 9.27
CA THR A 70 9.83 5.93 8.77
C THR A 70 9.57 5.89 7.26
N LYS A 71 10.07 4.88 6.56
CA LYS A 71 9.75 4.62 5.16
C LYS A 71 8.24 4.65 4.89
N PHE A 72 7.45 4.12 5.83
CA PHE A 72 6.00 3.97 5.74
C PHE A 72 5.20 5.15 6.29
N ASN A 73 5.85 6.29 6.61
CA ASN A 73 5.15 7.50 7.05
C ASN A 73 4.44 8.17 5.87
N ARG A 74 3.35 7.54 5.42
CA ARG A 74 2.51 7.98 4.30
C ARG A 74 1.64 9.18 4.64
N ASN A 75 1.52 9.53 5.90
CA ASN A 75 0.73 10.58 6.50
C ASN A 75 -0.79 10.36 6.46
N TYR A 76 -1.34 9.70 5.44
CA TYR A 76 -2.76 9.40 5.37
C TYR A 76 -3.06 8.14 4.56
N VAL A 77 -4.16 7.49 4.93
CA VAL A 77 -4.80 6.40 4.16
C VAL A 77 -6.30 6.60 4.25
N ILE A 78 -6.98 6.64 3.10
CA ILE A 78 -8.43 6.77 3.00
C ILE A 78 -8.95 5.57 2.21
N ASN A 79 -9.87 4.81 2.80
CA ASN A 79 -10.54 3.70 2.15
C ASN A 79 -12.02 4.00 1.98
N GLY A 80 -12.54 3.77 0.80
CA GLY A 80 -13.96 3.76 0.50
C GLY A 80 -14.36 2.41 -0.05
N LEU A 81 -15.35 1.78 0.56
CA LEU A 81 -16.00 0.56 0.09
C LEU A 81 -17.49 0.85 -0.11
N VAL A 82 -18.04 0.51 -1.25
CA VAL A 82 -19.47 0.53 -1.50
C VAL A 82 -19.88 -0.74 -2.22
N GLY A 83 -20.98 -1.34 -1.76
CA GLY A 83 -21.56 -2.51 -2.39
C GLY A 83 -23.07 -2.37 -2.54
N LYS A 84 -23.57 -2.88 -3.64
CA LYS A 84 -25.00 -2.93 -3.94
C LYS A 84 -25.40 -4.33 -4.38
N GLU A 85 -26.47 -4.84 -3.78
CA GLU A 85 -27.10 -6.10 -4.13
C GLU A 85 -28.51 -5.86 -4.65
N TRP A 86 -28.85 -6.59 -5.69
CA TRP A 86 -30.17 -6.61 -6.28
C TRP A 86 -30.71 -8.03 -6.27
N MET A 87 -31.92 -8.19 -5.76
CA MET A 87 -32.68 -9.42 -5.91
C MET A 87 -33.21 -9.48 -7.32
N VAL A 88 -32.73 -10.47 -8.10
CA VAL A 88 -33.01 -10.62 -9.53
C VAL A 88 -33.61 -11.98 -9.85
N GLY A 89 -34.02 -12.17 -11.11
CA GLY A 89 -34.69 -13.40 -11.58
C GLY A 89 -36.19 -13.36 -11.36
N ARG A 90 -36.89 -14.30 -12.00
CA ARG A 90 -38.38 -14.34 -12.04
C ARG A 90 -39.01 -14.34 -10.65
N ASN A 91 -38.40 -15.02 -9.69
CA ASN A 91 -38.91 -15.14 -8.30
C ASN A 91 -38.09 -14.28 -7.32
N LYS A 92 -37.24 -13.36 -7.81
CA LYS A 92 -36.34 -12.53 -6.98
C LYS A 92 -35.49 -13.33 -6.01
N GLN A 93 -35.10 -14.54 -6.35
CA GLN A 93 -34.33 -15.46 -5.51
C GLN A 93 -32.82 -15.41 -5.81
N ASN A 94 -32.42 -14.88 -6.96
CA ASN A 94 -31.04 -14.73 -7.33
C ASN A 94 -30.52 -13.36 -6.89
N ILE A 95 -29.21 -13.24 -6.75
CA ILE A 95 -28.57 -12.00 -6.29
C ILE A 95 -27.54 -11.57 -7.33
N LEU A 96 -27.66 -10.35 -7.81
CA LEU A 96 -26.59 -9.63 -8.51
C LEU A 96 -25.93 -8.70 -7.51
N SER A 97 -24.62 -8.81 -7.32
CA SER A 97 -23.86 -7.95 -6.40
C SER A 97 -22.75 -7.23 -7.15
N VAL A 98 -22.60 -5.94 -6.87
CA VAL A 98 -21.50 -5.11 -7.37
C VAL A 98 -20.85 -4.42 -6.20
N ASN A 99 -19.53 -4.56 -6.09
CA ASN A 99 -18.71 -3.95 -5.05
C ASN A 99 -17.59 -3.15 -5.68
N LEU A 100 -17.33 -1.98 -5.11
CA LEU A 100 -16.20 -1.12 -5.47
C LEU A 100 -15.44 -0.75 -4.20
N LYS A 101 -14.12 -0.93 -4.22
CA LYS A 101 -13.22 -0.45 -3.18
C LYS A 101 -12.18 0.48 -3.80
N LEU A 102 -12.05 1.67 -3.22
CA LEU A 102 -11.01 2.65 -3.55
C LEU A 102 -10.15 2.89 -2.31
N THR A 103 -8.84 2.90 -2.49
CA THR A 103 -7.88 3.25 -1.45
C THR A 103 -7.00 4.39 -1.98
N LEU A 104 -7.08 5.55 -1.34
CA LEU A 104 -6.19 6.68 -1.57
C LEU A 104 -5.19 6.74 -0.40
N GLN A 105 -3.90 6.73 -0.71
CA GLN A 105 -2.86 6.79 0.31
C GLN A 105 -1.68 7.67 -0.14
N GLY A 106 -0.99 8.28 0.81
CA GLY A 106 0.29 8.94 0.55
C GLY A 106 1.33 7.94 0.06
N GLY A 107 2.32 8.43 -0.67
CA GLY A 107 3.44 7.59 -1.11
C GLY A 107 4.37 7.21 0.05
N ASP A 108 5.16 6.17 -0.14
CA ASP A 108 6.26 5.83 0.76
C ASP A 108 7.33 6.92 0.75
N ARG A 109 8.15 6.95 1.79
CA ARG A 109 9.24 7.92 1.88
C ARG A 109 10.56 7.30 1.44
N TYR A 110 11.44 8.17 0.97
CA TYR A 110 12.79 7.80 0.55
C TYR A 110 13.79 8.89 0.94
N SER A 111 15.07 8.53 1.04
CA SER A 111 16.18 9.45 1.26
C SER A 111 16.50 10.20 -0.03
N PRO A 112 16.90 11.48 0.00
CA PRO A 112 17.32 12.19 -1.20
C PRO A 112 18.45 11.47 -1.91
N ILE A 113 18.45 11.50 -3.23
CA ILE A 113 19.50 10.88 -4.04
C ILE A 113 20.77 11.76 -3.98
N ASN A 114 21.89 11.12 -3.71
CA ASN A 114 23.21 11.73 -3.86
C ASN A 114 23.71 11.48 -5.29
N VAL A 115 23.41 12.41 -6.19
CA VAL A 115 23.72 12.29 -7.61
C VAL A 115 25.23 12.14 -7.85
N GLU A 116 26.06 12.91 -7.16
CA GLU A 116 27.51 12.85 -7.30
C GLU A 116 28.05 11.49 -6.88
N ALA A 117 27.66 10.99 -5.71
CA ALA A 117 28.07 9.66 -5.24
C ALA A 117 27.57 8.56 -6.19
N THR A 118 26.34 8.66 -6.73
CA THR A 118 25.81 7.72 -7.71
C THR A 118 26.63 7.72 -9.00
N MET A 119 26.99 8.90 -9.51
CA MET A 119 27.77 9.00 -10.75
C MET A 119 29.21 8.52 -10.58
N ASN A 120 29.76 8.59 -9.39
CA ASN A 120 31.10 8.11 -9.06
C ASN A 120 31.12 6.62 -8.66
N HIS A 121 29.95 6.02 -8.40
CA HIS A 121 29.86 4.60 -8.06
C HIS A 121 30.23 3.72 -9.27
N PRO A 122 31.09 2.69 -9.13
CA PRO A 122 31.55 1.87 -10.26
C PRO A 122 30.41 1.29 -11.10
N ASP A 123 29.38 0.74 -10.42
CA ASP A 123 28.23 0.09 -11.04
C ASP A 123 27.04 1.03 -11.24
N LYS A 124 27.21 2.34 -10.97
CA LYS A 124 26.13 3.34 -11.00
C LYS A 124 24.95 2.99 -10.09
N GLU A 125 25.19 2.21 -9.03
CA GLU A 125 24.20 1.97 -8.01
C GLU A 125 23.79 3.26 -7.33
N VAL A 126 22.47 3.49 -7.20
CA VAL A 126 21.95 4.75 -6.68
C VAL A 126 22.31 4.90 -5.20
N GLN A 127 23.04 5.94 -4.90
CA GLN A 127 23.45 6.32 -3.56
C GLN A 127 22.51 7.37 -2.99
N TYR A 128 22.14 7.21 -1.71
CA TYR A 128 21.23 8.10 -1.02
C TYR A 128 21.94 8.93 0.05
N ASP A 129 21.42 10.14 0.29
CA ASP A 129 21.87 10.99 1.40
C ASP A 129 21.15 10.57 2.69
N GLU A 130 21.76 9.66 3.42
CA GLU A 130 21.22 9.13 4.66
C GLU A 130 21.26 10.13 5.83
N THR A 131 21.93 11.28 5.68
CA THR A 131 21.86 12.36 6.69
C THR A 131 20.47 13.01 6.70
N ARG A 132 19.72 12.85 5.62
CA ARG A 132 18.31 13.29 5.42
C ARG A 132 17.40 12.11 5.15
N ALA A 133 17.61 10.99 5.84
CA ALA A 133 16.87 9.76 5.64
C ALA A 133 15.35 9.98 5.61
N PHE A 134 14.68 9.41 4.60
CA PHE A 134 13.23 9.43 4.42
C PHE A 134 12.57 10.83 4.43
N SER A 135 13.33 11.88 4.03
CA SER A 135 12.83 13.26 3.97
C SER A 135 11.99 13.55 2.72
N LYS A 136 12.11 12.75 1.67
CA LYS A 136 11.32 12.84 0.43
C LYS A 136 10.16 11.85 0.46
N GLN A 137 9.17 12.08 -0.39
CA GLN A 137 7.97 11.24 -0.49
C GLN A 137 7.58 11.05 -1.94
N TYR A 138 7.23 9.83 -2.33
CA TYR A 138 6.65 9.52 -3.63
C TYR A 138 5.24 10.10 -3.77
N SER A 139 4.76 10.16 -5.00
CA SER A 139 3.39 10.61 -5.29
C SER A 139 2.35 9.73 -4.60
N PRO A 140 1.19 10.29 -4.23
CA PRO A 140 0.07 9.52 -3.72
C PRO A 140 -0.42 8.46 -4.71
N MET A 141 -1.00 7.37 -4.17
CA MET A 141 -1.54 6.27 -4.97
C MET A 141 -3.05 6.15 -4.76
N LEU A 142 -3.78 5.95 -5.87
CA LEU A 142 -5.19 5.59 -5.86
C LEU A 142 -5.34 4.16 -6.38
N ILE A 143 -5.68 3.22 -5.50
CA ILE A 143 -5.85 1.81 -5.82
C ILE A 143 -7.34 1.50 -5.90
N GLY A 144 -7.80 0.99 -7.04
CA GLY A 144 -9.18 0.62 -7.28
C GLY A 144 -9.35 -0.90 -7.46
N ASN A 145 -10.33 -1.46 -6.75
CA ASN A 145 -10.72 -2.85 -6.89
C ASN A 145 -12.23 -2.96 -7.06
N TYR A 146 -12.69 -3.90 -7.88
CA TYR A 146 -14.11 -4.18 -8.03
C TYR A 146 -14.41 -5.67 -7.97
N THR A 147 -15.64 -6.00 -7.62
CA THR A 147 -16.18 -7.35 -7.73
C THR A 147 -17.59 -7.26 -8.26
N VAL A 148 -17.88 -8.04 -9.30
CA VAL A 148 -19.22 -8.27 -9.79
C VAL A 148 -19.52 -9.74 -9.62
N SER A 149 -20.60 -10.09 -8.92
CA SER A 149 -21.00 -11.49 -8.75
C SER A 149 -22.47 -11.71 -9.05
N TYR A 150 -22.76 -12.89 -9.53
CA TYR A 150 -24.11 -13.36 -9.78
C TYR A 150 -24.34 -14.71 -9.09
N ARG A 151 -25.25 -14.73 -8.11
CA ARG A 151 -25.61 -15.92 -7.34
C ARG A 151 -26.98 -16.44 -7.77
N ILE A 152 -27.00 -17.70 -8.16
CA ILE A 152 -28.21 -18.45 -8.50
C ILE A 152 -28.56 -19.33 -7.32
N ASN A 153 -29.65 -19.02 -6.63
CA ASN A 153 -30.12 -19.80 -5.48
C ASN A 153 -31.18 -20.83 -5.95
N LYS A 154 -30.92 -22.12 -5.68
CA LYS A 154 -31.86 -23.23 -5.88
C LYS A 154 -32.20 -23.84 -4.53
N LYS A 155 -33.17 -24.77 -4.49
CA LYS A 155 -33.68 -25.35 -3.24
C LYS A 155 -32.61 -26.04 -2.38
N LYS A 156 -31.58 -26.64 -2.97
CA LYS A 156 -30.56 -27.41 -2.25
C LYS A 156 -29.13 -26.90 -2.51
N VAL A 157 -28.94 -26.11 -3.53
CA VAL A 157 -27.59 -25.66 -3.95
C VAL A 157 -27.64 -24.21 -4.38
N SER A 158 -26.52 -23.50 -4.19
CA SER A 158 -26.29 -22.16 -4.74
C SER A 158 -25.07 -22.18 -5.62
N HIS A 159 -25.16 -21.50 -6.75
CA HIS A 159 -24.05 -21.29 -7.68
C HIS A 159 -23.70 -19.81 -7.68
N GLU A 160 -22.45 -19.46 -7.47
CA GLU A 160 -21.97 -18.08 -7.55
C GLU A 160 -20.86 -17.97 -8.59
N PHE A 161 -21.02 -17.05 -9.51
CA PHE A 161 -20.02 -16.67 -10.49
C PHE A 161 -19.55 -15.26 -10.12
N ALA A 162 -18.24 -15.03 -10.06
CA ALA A 162 -17.72 -13.71 -9.77
C ALA A 162 -16.54 -13.34 -10.66
N VAL A 163 -16.50 -12.07 -11.04
CA VAL A 163 -15.36 -11.42 -11.70
C VAL A 163 -14.83 -10.35 -10.75
N LYS A 164 -13.54 -10.41 -10.46
CA LYS A 164 -12.83 -9.47 -9.58
C LYS A 164 -11.72 -8.79 -10.35
N GLY A 165 -11.70 -7.47 -10.32
CA GLY A 165 -10.58 -6.69 -10.83
C GLY A 165 -9.80 -6.08 -9.66
N LEU A 166 -8.50 -6.36 -9.62
CA LEU A 166 -7.57 -5.79 -8.64
C LEU A 166 -6.72 -4.72 -9.31
N ASN A 167 -6.56 -3.60 -8.63
CA ASN A 167 -5.78 -2.45 -9.09
C ASN A 167 -6.16 -1.98 -10.51
N PHE A 168 -7.46 -1.87 -10.80
CA PHE A 168 -7.92 -1.44 -12.12
C PHE A 168 -7.53 0.00 -12.47
N THR A 169 -7.13 0.79 -11.48
CA THR A 169 -6.59 2.14 -11.65
C THR A 169 -5.16 2.17 -12.16
N GLY A 170 -4.47 1.02 -12.14
CA GLY A 170 -3.07 0.93 -12.56
C GLY A 170 -2.11 1.63 -11.59
N ALA A 171 -2.47 1.74 -10.30
CA ALA A 171 -1.60 2.33 -9.30
C ALA A 171 -0.24 1.62 -9.28
N LYS A 172 0.84 2.40 -9.25
CA LYS A 172 2.21 1.90 -9.30
C LYS A 172 2.82 1.85 -7.90
N GLU A 173 3.49 0.76 -7.59
CA GLU A 173 4.37 0.66 -6.43
C GLU A 173 5.78 1.13 -6.80
N HIS A 174 6.41 1.88 -5.90
CA HIS A 174 7.76 2.39 -6.08
C HIS A 174 8.76 1.48 -5.38
N TYR A 175 9.71 0.94 -6.14
CA TYR A 175 10.74 0.02 -5.63
C TYR A 175 12.05 0.74 -5.27
N GLY A 176 12.20 2.00 -5.66
CA GLY A 176 13.38 2.80 -5.45
C GLY A 176 13.73 3.65 -6.67
N HIS A 177 15.02 3.85 -6.88
CA HIS A 177 15.54 4.58 -8.04
C HIS A 177 16.61 3.73 -8.71
N GLU A 178 16.75 3.89 -10.02
CA GLU A 178 17.74 3.19 -10.83
C GLU A 178 18.42 4.13 -11.82
N TYR A 179 19.69 3.89 -12.12
CA TYR A 179 20.40 4.62 -13.13
C TYR A 179 20.08 4.05 -14.52
N ASN A 180 19.47 4.86 -15.35
CA ASN A 180 19.14 4.51 -16.73
C ASN A 180 20.34 4.77 -17.65
N VAL A 181 21.04 3.71 -18.02
CA VAL A 181 22.25 3.77 -18.88
C VAL A 181 21.97 4.41 -20.23
N LYS A 182 20.74 4.26 -20.77
CA LYS A 182 20.38 4.80 -22.10
C LYS A 182 20.20 6.32 -22.07
N THR A 183 19.64 6.84 -21.00
CA THR A 183 19.32 8.27 -20.87
C THR A 183 20.36 9.05 -20.06
N GLY A 184 21.23 8.34 -19.32
CA GLY A 184 22.17 8.95 -18.38
C GLY A 184 21.50 9.61 -17.16
N LYS A 185 20.24 9.26 -16.85
CA LYS A 185 19.45 9.84 -15.76
C LYS A 185 19.15 8.81 -14.70
N ILE A 186 18.82 9.30 -13.52
CA ILE A 186 18.29 8.47 -12.43
C ILE A 186 16.77 8.55 -12.50
N ASP A 187 16.14 7.42 -12.77
CA ASP A 187 14.69 7.29 -12.90
C ASP A 187 14.10 6.57 -11.67
N VAL A 188 12.80 6.77 -11.43
CA VAL A 188 12.08 6.01 -10.42
C VAL A 188 11.82 4.60 -10.94
N SER A 189 12.24 3.59 -10.20
CA SER A 189 11.87 2.20 -10.47
C SER A 189 10.49 1.93 -9.88
N ASP A 190 9.52 1.70 -10.73
CA ASP A 190 8.14 1.46 -10.33
C ASP A 190 7.49 0.34 -11.15
N GLY A 191 6.43 -0.24 -10.61
CA GLY A 191 5.66 -1.28 -11.30
C GLY A 191 4.19 -1.27 -10.92
N SER A 192 3.34 -1.70 -11.84
CA SER A 192 1.92 -1.86 -11.60
C SER A 192 1.48 -3.26 -11.99
N THR A 193 0.69 -3.88 -11.12
CA THR A 193 0.06 -5.17 -11.40
C THR A 193 -1.45 -5.00 -11.42
N ILE A 194 -2.06 -5.19 -12.59
CA ILE A 194 -3.51 -5.23 -12.77
C ILE A 194 -3.90 -6.69 -12.95
N LEU A 195 -4.76 -7.19 -12.07
CA LEU A 195 -5.20 -8.59 -12.10
C LEU A 195 -6.71 -8.69 -12.26
N THR A 196 -7.12 -9.60 -13.13
CA THR A 196 -8.52 -10.02 -13.23
C THR A 196 -8.63 -11.49 -12.83
N ASN A 197 -9.52 -11.77 -11.90
CA ASN A 197 -9.81 -13.12 -11.42
C ASN A 197 -11.26 -13.48 -11.71
N VAL A 198 -11.49 -14.67 -12.20
CA VAL A 198 -12.82 -15.25 -12.38
C VAL A 198 -12.96 -16.44 -11.45
N SER A 199 -14.04 -16.50 -10.68
CA SER A 199 -14.29 -17.56 -9.73
C SER A 199 -15.70 -18.13 -9.86
N TYR A 200 -15.81 -19.42 -9.57
CA TYR A 200 -17.06 -20.14 -9.43
C TYR A 200 -17.08 -20.81 -8.06
N LYS A 201 -18.20 -20.67 -7.35
CA LYS A 201 -18.43 -21.28 -6.04
C LYS A 201 -19.74 -22.07 -6.07
N LEU A 202 -19.69 -23.27 -5.55
CA LEU A 202 -20.86 -24.13 -5.33
C LEU A 202 -21.06 -24.34 -3.84
N GLU A 203 -22.26 -24.08 -3.33
CA GLU A 203 -22.66 -24.27 -1.93
C GLU A 203 -23.84 -25.26 -1.89
N PHE A 204 -23.76 -26.26 -0.99
CA PHE A 204 -24.76 -27.30 -0.76
C PHE A 204 -25.56 -27.03 0.50
#